data_d0f224c7255fcc13807462bb56fcea2b
#
_entry.id   d0f224c7255fcc13807462bb56fcea2b
#
_cell.length_a   1.000
_cell.length_b   1.000
_cell.length_c   1.000
_cell.angle_alpha   90.00
_cell.angle_beta   90.00
_cell.angle_gamma   90.00
#
_symmetry.space_group_name_H-M   'P 1'
#
loop_
_entity.id
_entity.type
_entity.pdbx_description
1 polymer ?
#
loop_
_entity_poly.entity_id
_entity_poly.type
_entity_poly.pdbx_seq_one_letter_code
_entity_poly.pdbx_strand_id
1 'polypeptide(L)'
;RVYYKSVQDSIGNTPMIQIPSESSSSIILAKLEGNNPGGSVKDRPALKMIEDAEASGDIKKGGTLIEATSGNTGIALSMVASIKGYKIIIIMPETVSIERIKTMEAYGAEIILVSKEKDMEGARDLAHEMQSKGEGYVLDQFSNASNYLAHFEGTGPEIWEQSSGKITHFISAMGTTGTITGVSRYLKSKNKNIKIIGVQPEDGSRIPGIRRWKKGYEPIIRKKAIIDDIIDIKQEDAEKTSNKLARENGIFCGVSAAANIHISRIIAM
;
A
#
# COMPACT_ATOMS: atom_id res chain seq x y z
N ARG A 1 25.95 -9.82 4.84
CA ARG A 1 25.66 -9.40 6.23
C ARG A 1 24.71 -10.42 6.85
N VAL A 2 24.97 -10.75 8.11
CA VAL A 2 24.16 -11.74 8.86
C VAL A 2 22.97 -11.08 9.57
N TYR A 3 22.95 -9.74 9.66
CA TYR A 3 21.91 -8.96 10.34
C TYR A 3 21.74 -7.57 9.71
N TYR A 4 20.56 -7.00 9.90
CA TYR A 4 20.24 -5.61 9.57
C TYR A 4 20.70 -4.66 10.69
N LYS A 5 21.11 -3.45 10.34
CA LYS A 5 21.51 -2.43 11.33
C LYS A 5 20.34 -1.69 11.94
N SER A 6 19.25 -1.60 11.20
CA SER A 6 18.01 -0.92 11.61
C SER A 6 16.80 -1.71 11.10
N VAL A 7 15.65 -1.53 11.75
CA VAL A 7 14.38 -2.08 11.32
C VAL A 7 14.04 -1.63 9.89
N GLN A 8 14.31 -0.38 9.53
CA GLN A 8 14.07 0.10 8.17
C GLN A 8 14.81 -0.68 7.08
N ASP A 9 15.99 -1.23 7.39
CA ASP A 9 16.79 -2.02 6.45
C ASP A 9 16.14 -3.37 6.11
N SER A 10 15.15 -3.80 6.90
CA SER A 10 14.37 -5.01 6.67
C SER A 10 13.10 -4.79 5.86
N ILE A 11 12.81 -3.54 5.47
CA ILE A 11 11.69 -3.23 4.57
C ILE A 11 12.01 -3.73 3.16
N GLY A 12 11.05 -4.41 2.54
CA GLY A 12 11.24 -5.02 1.23
C GLY A 12 11.86 -6.42 1.30
N ASN A 13 12.32 -6.94 0.17
CA ASN A 13 12.82 -8.31 0.00
C ASN A 13 11.88 -9.35 0.61
N THR A 14 10.58 -9.09 0.48
CA THR A 14 9.54 -9.94 1.06
C THR A 14 9.48 -11.29 0.35
N PRO A 15 9.08 -12.36 1.04
CA PRO A 15 8.93 -13.67 0.43
C PRO A 15 7.88 -13.68 -0.69
N MET A 16 8.06 -14.58 -1.64
CA MET A 16 7.04 -14.94 -2.61
C MET A 16 6.72 -16.43 -2.45
N ILE A 17 5.44 -16.77 -2.37
CA ILE A 17 4.99 -18.15 -2.20
C ILE A 17 4.04 -18.55 -3.32
N GLN A 18 3.99 -19.85 -3.60
CA GLN A 18 3.00 -20.40 -4.51
C GLN A 18 1.68 -20.63 -3.77
N ILE A 19 0.59 -20.16 -4.36
CA ILE A 19 -0.77 -20.40 -3.88
C ILE A 19 -1.35 -21.60 -4.64
N PRO A 20 -2.00 -22.57 -3.96
CA PRO A 20 -2.69 -23.66 -4.63
C PRO A 20 -3.73 -23.12 -5.62
N SER A 21 -3.68 -23.68 -6.84
CA SER A 21 -4.60 -23.37 -7.93
C SER A 21 -5.33 -24.65 -8.35
N GLU A 22 -6.59 -24.53 -8.76
CA GLU A 22 -7.36 -25.64 -9.35
C GLU A 22 -6.89 -25.95 -10.77
N SER A 23 -6.23 -25.02 -11.43
CA SER A 23 -5.64 -25.20 -12.75
C SER A 23 -4.28 -25.89 -12.66
N SER A 24 -4.11 -26.98 -13.39
CA SER A 24 -2.83 -27.69 -13.47
C SER A 24 -1.79 -27.00 -14.38
N SER A 25 -2.23 -26.04 -15.19
CA SER A 25 -1.38 -25.33 -16.17
C SER A 25 -0.90 -23.97 -15.72
N SER A 26 -1.48 -23.42 -14.64
CA SER A 26 -1.19 -22.06 -14.17
C SER A 26 -0.57 -22.07 -12.78
N ILE A 27 0.43 -21.23 -12.58
CA ILE A 27 1.07 -21.01 -11.28
C ILE A 27 0.66 -19.64 -10.75
N ILE A 28 0.08 -19.60 -9.56
CA ILE A 28 -0.24 -18.38 -8.85
C ILE A 28 0.82 -18.12 -7.79
N LEU A 29 1.46 -16.98 -7.85
CA LEU A 29 2.45 -16.54 -6.88
C LEU A 29 1.92 -15.36 -6.09
N ALA A 30 2.09 -15.38 -4.78
CA ALA A 30 1.72 -14.28 -3.88
C ALA A 30 2.96 -13.70 -3.20
N LYS A 31 3.14 -12.39 -3.32
CA LYS A 31 4.18 -11.67 -2.61
C LYS A 31 3.70 -11.22 -1.25
N LEU A 32 4.35 -11.71 -0.20
CA LEU A 32 3.90 -11.55 1.18
C LEU A 32 4.33 -10.20 1.78
N GLU A 33 3.65 -9.14 1.39
CA GLU A 33 3.96 -7.78 1.87
C GLU A 33 3.64 -7.55 3.36
N GLY A 34 2.86 -8.44 3.99
CA GLY A 34 2.69 -8.47 5.43
C GLY A 34 3.97 -8.80 6.21
N ASN A 35 5.01 -9.31 5.54
CA ASN A 35 6.32 -9.58 6.14
C ASN A 35 7.21 -8.34 6.29
N ASN A 36 6.79 -7.18 5.79
CA ASN A 36 7.45 -5.93 6.13
C ASN A 36 7.30 -5.65 7.65
N PRO A 37 8.26 -4.99 8.29
CA PRO A 37 8.29 -4.82 9.77
C PRO A 37 7.08 -4.09 10.34
N GLY A 38 6.48 -3.16 9.62
CA GLY A 38 5.22 -2.49 9.99
C GLY A 38 3.96 -3.28 9.62
N GLY A 39 4.13 -4.46 8.99
CA GLY A 39 3.07 -5.41 8.72
C GLY A 39 2.31 -5.19 7.41
N SER A 40 2.77 -4.35 6.51
CA SER A 40 2.08 -4.12 5.23
C SER A 40 2.98 -3.62 4.10
N VAL A 41 2.42 -3.61 2.89
CA VAL A 41 3.05 -3.00 1.71
C VAL A 41 3.37 -1.51 1.89
N LYS A 42 2.73 -0.83 2.80
CA LYS A 42 2.87 0.61 3.02
C LYS A 42 4.20 1.02 3.65
N ASP A 43 4.96 0.08 4.21
CA ASP A 43 6.29 0.35 4.74
C ASP A 43 7.22 0.87 3.63
N ARG A 44 7.11 0.31 2.42
CA ARG A 44 7.92 0.71 1.27
C ARG A 44 7.70 2.16 0.85
N PRO A 45 6.47 2.60 0.53
CA PRO A 45 6.23 4.00 0.20
C PRO A 45 6.47 4.94 1.37
N ALA A 46 6.21 4.54 2.62
CA ALA A 46 6.48 5.37 3.78
C ALA A 46 7.97 5.70 3.91
N LEU A 47 8.83 4.70 3.79
CA LEU A 47 10.29 4.90 3.81
C LEU A 47 10.73 5.81 2.65
N LYS A 48 10.31 5.49 1.42
CA LYS A 48 10.72 6.23 0.22
C LYS A 48 10.26 7.68 0.24
N MET A 49 9.02 7.96 0.65
CA MET A 49 8.50 9.34 0.74
C MET A 49 9.30 10.19 1.72
N ILE A 50 9.68 9.63 2.88
CA ILE A 50 10.48 10.36 3.86
C ILE A 50 11.91 10.54 3.35
N GLU A 51 12.55 9.52 2.79
CA GLU A 51 13.91 9.61 2.27
C GLU A 51 14.04 10.59 1.10
N ASP A 52 13.08 10.60 0.19
CA ASP A 52 13.11 11.54 -0.93
C ASP A 52 12.86 12.99 -0.45
N ALA A 53 12.00 13.20 0.55
CA ALA A 53 11.80 14.51 1.16
C ALA A 53 13.04 14.99 1.94
N GLU A 54 13.78 14.08 2.57
CA GLU A 54 15.11 14.39 3.14
C GLU A 54 16.10 14.81 2.06
N ALA A 55 16.18 14.03 0.98
CA ALA A 55 17.14 14.28 -0.10
C ALA A 55 16.86 15.57 -0.87
N SER A 56 15.58 15.93 -1.05
CA SER A 56 15.18 17.20 -1.68
C SER A 56 15.36 18.41 -0.77
N GLY A 57 15.50 18.19 0.54
CA GLY A 57 15.56 19.27 1.53
C GLY A 57 14.20 19.84 1.96
N ASP A 58 13.10 19.20 1.55
CA ASP A 58 11.73 19.61 1.93
C ASP A 58 11.49 19.43 3.42
N ILE A 59 12.16 18.46 4.03
CA ILE A 59 12.10 18.23 5.48
C ILE A 59 13.49 18.27 6.11
N LYS A 60 13.54 18.73 7.36
CA LYS A 60 14.77 18.78 8.15
C LYS A 60 14.69 17.80 9.32
N LYS A 61 15.81 17.18 9.68
CA LYS A 61 15.89 16.27 10.82
C LYS A 61 15.24 16.86 12.07
N GLY A 62 14.38 16.10 12.74
CA GLY A 62 13.61 16.53 13.90
C GLY A 62 12.37 17.36 13.56
N GLY A 63 12.10 17.61 12.28
CA GLY A 63 10.90 18.30 11.82
C GLY A 63 9.63 17.49 12.05
N THR A 64 8.48 18.10 11.75
CA THR A 64 7.15 17.49 11.89
C THR A 64 6.61 17.08 10.53
N LEU A 65 6.22 15.80 10.41
CA LEU A 65 5.51 15.24 9.27
C LEU A 65 4.01 15.21 9.58
N ILE A 66 3.19 15.35 8.56
CA ILE A 66 1.73 15.29 8.69
C ILE A 66 1.19 14.36 7.61
N GLU A 67 0.24 13.49 7.96
CA GLU A 67 -0.49 12.69 6.98
C GLU A 67 -1.93 12.44 7.42
N ALA A 68 -2.86 12.58 6.48
CA ALA A 68 -4.25 12.20 6.66
C ALA A 68 -4.44 10.74 6.22
N THR A 69 -4.56 9.84 7.18
CA THR A 69 -4.73 8.40 6.92
C THR A 69 -5.31 7.67 8.12
N SER A 70 -6.16 6.71 7.87
CA SER A 70 -6.76 5.83 8.90
C SER A 70 -6.21 4.40 8.85
N GLY A 71 -5.26 4.12 7.95
CA GLY A 71 -4.86 2.75 7.63
C GLY A 71 -3.37 2.47 7.83
N ASN A 72 -2.90 1.47 7.10
CA ASN A 72 -1.53 0.97 7.18
C ASN A 72 -0.46 2.02 6.84
N THR A 73 -0.80 3.03 6.03
CA THR A 73 0.12 4.16 5.76
C THR A 73 0.47 4.91 7.04
N GLY A 74 -0.52 5.16 7.91
CA GLY A 74 -0.27 5.81 9.21
C GLY A 74 0.65 5.00 10.11
N ILE A 75 0.45 3.68 10.18
CA ILE A 75 1.31 2.77 10.94
C ILE A 75 2.75 2.81 10.38
N ALA A 76 2.90 2.65 9.07
CA ALA A 76 4.20 2.64 8.42
C ALA A 76 4.95 3.97 8.58
N LEU A 77 4.27 5.10 8.37
CA LEU A 77 4.86 6.43 8.55
C LEU A 77 5.26 6.68 10.00
N SER A 78 4.44 6.26 10.97
CA SER A 78 4.76 6.40 12.40
C SER A 78 6.02 5.61 12.76
N MET A 79 6.14 4.37 12.27
CA MET A 79 7.32 3.54 12.45
C MET A 79 8.58 4.19 11.85
N VAL A 80 8.52 4.60 10.59
CA VAL A 80 9.69 5.19 9.90
C VAL A 80 10.08 6.54 10.50
N ALA A 81 9.09 7.38 10.84
CA ALA A 81 9.34 8.66 11.52
C ALA A 81 10.05 8.45 12.86
N SER A 82 9.62 7.47 13.65
CA SER A 82 10.29 7.10 14.92
C SER A 82 11.75 6.70 14.70
N ILE A 83 12.03 5.84 13.73
CA ILE A 83 13.40 5.38 13.42
C ILE A 83 14.29 6.55 12.98
N LYS A 84 13.76 7.47 12.18
CA LYS A 84 14.52 8.59 11.59
C LYS A 84 14.55 9.83 12.46
N GLY A 85 13.81 9.85 13.58
CA GLY A 85 13.79 10.95 14.54
C GLY A 85 12.93 12.15 14.10
N TYR A 86 11.87 11.90 13.35
CA TYR A 86 10.83 12.89 13.02
C TYR A 86 9.67 12.83 14.01
N LYS A 87 9.06 13.97 14.25
CA LYS A 87 7.70 14.04 14.82
C LYS A 87 6.71 13.71 13.71
N ILE A 88 5.62 13.05 14.05
CA ILE A 88 4.56 12.76 13.08
C ILE A 88 3.18 12.99 13.68
N ILE A 89 2.35 13.68 12.93
CA ILE A 89 0.94 13.91 13.23
C ILE A 89 0.11 13.13 12.22
N ILE A 90 -0.71 12.22 12.72
CA ILE A 90 -1.65 11.47 11.90
C ILE A 90 -3.06 11.99 12.17
N ILE A 91 -3.75 12.36 11.10
CA ILE A 91 -5.11 12.89 11.16
C ILE A 91 -6.07 11.84 10.59
N MET A 92 -7.10 11.50 11.34
CA MET A 92 -8.06 10.47 10.94
C MET A 92 -9.45 10.71 11.52
N PRO A 93 -10.50 10.10 10.94
CA PRO A 93 -11.83 10.13 11.55
C PRO A 93 -11.87 9.37 12.88
N GLU A 94 -12.70 9.84 13.80
CA GLU A 94 -12.90 9.22 15.12
C GLU A 94 -13.49 7.78 15.06
N THR A 95 -13.94 7.35 13.88
CA THR A 95 -14.48 6.00 13.65
C THR A 95 -13.42 4.91 13.48
N VAL A 96 -12.15 5.28 13.51
CA VAL A 96 -11.03 4.32 13.37
C VAL A 96 -10.89 3.48 14.64
N SER A 97 -10.52 2.21 14.47
CA SER A 97 -10.37 1.30 15.61
C SER A 97 -9.27 1.75 16.58
N ILE A 98 -9.53 1.51 17.87
CA ILE A 98 -8.60 1.89 18.94
C ILE A 98 -7.24 1.19 18.82
N GLU A 99 -7.21 -0.03 18.27
CA GLU A 99 -5.98 -0.79 18.10
C GLU A 99 -5.03 -0.09 17.11
N ARG A 100 -5.56 0.49 16.04
CA ARG A 100 -4.77 1.26 15.08
C ARG A 100 -4.22 2.53 15.69
N ILE A 101 -5.06 3.26 16.43
CA ILE A 101 -4.65 4.47 17.16
C ILE A 101 -3.50 4.13 18.11
N LYS A 102 -3.68 3.12 18.97
CA LYS A 102 -2.66 2.70 19.93
C LYS A 102 -1.37 2.21 19.28
N THR A 103 -1.45 1.56 18.12
CA THR A 103 -0.25 1.14 17.39
C THR A 103 0.55 2.36 16.92
N MET A 104 -0.10 3.37 16.36
CA MET A 104 0.59 4.59 15.92
C MET A 104 1.15 5.39 17.10
N GLU A 105 0.38 5.51 18.20
CA GLU A 105 0.83 6.15 19.44
C GLU A 105 2.04 5.43 20.05
N ALA A 106 2.10 4.10 19.96
CA ALA A 106 3.24 3.32 20.45
C ALA A 106 4.53 3.64 19.67
N TYR A 107 4.44 4.04 18.41
CA TYR A 107 5.56 4.58 17.64
C TYR A 107 5.84 6.07 17.92
N GLY A 108 5.06 6.71 18.78
CA GLY A 108 5.23 8.12 19.14
C GLY A 108 4.49 9.11 18.25
N ALA A 109 3.53 8.64 17.45
CA ALA A 109 2.71 9.54 16.64
C ALA A 109 1.71 10.33 17.51
N GLU A 110 1.53 11.61 17.19
CA GLU A 110 0.41 12.41 17.66
C GLU A 110 -0.80 12.13 16.78
N ILE A 111 -1.95 11.87 17.41
CA ILE A 111 -3.19 11.55 16.69
C ILE A 111 -4.17 12.70 16.84
N ILE A 112 -4.65 13.23 15.72
CA ILE A 112 -5.74 14.21 15.67
C ILE A 112 -6.96 13.54 15.06
N LEU A 113 -8.06 13.52 15.82
CA LEU A 113 -9.32 12.98 15.37
C LEU A 113 -10.20 14.08 14.80
N VAL A 114 -10.77 13.82 13.62
CA VAL A 114 -11.84 14.65 13.05
C VAL A 114 -13.18 13.95 13.24
N SER A 115 -14.26 14.72 13.25
CA SER A 115 -15.60 14.16 13.44
C SER A 115 -15.96 13.22 12.29
N LYS A 116 -16.89 12.29 12.56
CA LYS A 116 -17.38 11.32 11.58
C LYS A 116 -17.94 12.00 10.32
N GLU A 117 -18.58 13.15 10.46
CA GLU A 117 -19.20 13.89 9.37
C GLU A 117 -18.16 14.48 8.42
N LYS A 118 -17.00 14.87 8.95
CA LYS A 118 -15.88 15.40 8.15
C LYS A 118 -15.13 14.30 7.41
N ASP A 119 -15.12 13.08 7.96
CA ASP A 119 -14.48 11.90 7.42
C ASP A 119 -13.02 12.14 6.94
N MET A 120 -12.55 11.34 6.01
CA MET A 120 -11.18 11.46 5.46
C MET A 120 -10.96 12.74 4.66
N GLU A 121 -12.01 13.31 4.07
CA GLU A 121 -11.92 14.59 3.36
C GLU A 121 -11.55 15.72 4.35
N GLY A 122 -12.24 15.81 5.47
CA GLY A 122 -11.92 16.79 6.50
C GLY A 122 -10.55 16.56 7.17
N ALA A 123 -10.11 15.31 7.26
CA ALA A 123 -8.75 15.02 7.73
C ALA A 123 -7.68 15.55 6.76
N ARG A 124 -7.90 15.41 5.45
CA ARG A 124 -6.99 15.94 4.41
C ARG A 124 -6.97 17.46 4.39
N ASP A 125 -8.15 18.10 4.50
CA ASP A 125 -8.25 19.56 4.55
C ASP A 125 -7.49 20.11 5.76
N LEU A 126 -7.64 19.49 6.93
CA LEU A 126 -6.92 19.88 8.13
C LEU A 126 -5.39 19.70 7.97
N ALA A 127 -4.94 18.62 7.36
CA ALA A 127 -3.52 18.39 7.08
C ALA A 127 -2.93 19.53 6.23
N HIS A 128 -3.61 19.92 5.16
CA HIS A 128 -3.17 21.03 4.30
C HIS A 128 -3.26 22.39 5.00
N GLU A 129 -4.27 22.62 5.84
CA GLU A 129 -4.37 23.83 6.67
C GLU A 129 -3.17 23.93 7.62
N MET A 130 -2.83 22.85 8.33
CA MET A 130 -1.68 22.82 9.24
C MET A 130 -0.36 23.07 8.48
N GLN A 131 -0.19 22.48 7.30
CA GLN A 131 0.99 22.75 6.47
C GLN A 131 1.05 24.23 6.05
N SER A 132 -0.06 24.84 5.68
CA SER A 132 -0.11 26.26 5.30
C SER A 132 0.26 27.20 6.45
N LYS A 133 0.05 26.77 7.68
CA LYS A 133 0.45 27.46 8.91
C LYS A 133 1.90 27.19 9.33
N GLY A 134 2.62 26.33 8.59
CA GLY A 134 4.00 25.95 8.92
C GLY A 134 4.14 24.95 10.07
N GLU A 135 3.07 24.25 10.43
CA GLU A 135 3.06 23.29 11.54
C GLU A 135 3.74 21.95 11.20
N GLY A 136 3.96 21.68 9.90
CA GLY A 136 4.65 20.48 9.44
C GLY A 136 4.57 20.31 7.92
N TYR A 137 5.11 19.21 7.43
CA TYR A 137 5.14 18.84 6.03
C TYR A 137 4.19 17.67 5.73
N VAL A 138 3.29 17.85 4.77
CA VAL A 138 2.35 16.83 4.34
C VAL A 138 3.00 15.96 3.26
N LEU A 139 3.08 14.64 3.49
CA LEU A 139 3.69 13.70 2.55
C LEU A 139 2.78 13.39 1.34
N ASP A 140 1.47 13.39 1.52
CA ASP A 140 0.41 13.19 0.52
C ASP A 140 0.60 11.94 -0.35
N GLN A 141 0.26 10.79 0.20
CA GLN A 141 0.38 9.49 -0.46
C GLN A 141 -0.36 9.36 -1.81
N PHE A 142 -1.32 10.24 -2.11
CA PHE A 142 -2.14 10.17 -3.34
C PHE A 142 -1.53 10.94 -4.51
N SER A 143 -0.65 11.88 -4.24
CA SER A 143 0.02 12.71 -5.26
C SER A 143 1.53 12.54 -5.29
N ASN A 144 2.13 12.06 -4.21
CA ASN A 144 3.58 11.92 -4.05
C ASN A 144 4.15 10.81 -4.95
N ALA A 145 5.02 11.19 -5.88
CA ALA A 145 5.65 10.27 -6.81
C ALA A 145 6.47 9.18 -6.11
N SER A 146 7.06 9.46 -4.96
CA SER A 146 7.85 8.51 -4.18
C SER A 146 7.04 7.29 -3.74
N ASN A 147 5.72 7.41 -3.63
CA ASN A 147 4.84 6.28 -3.37
C ASN A 147 4.96 5.21 -4.47
N TYR A 148 4.81 5.55 -5.74
CA TYR A 148 4.95 4.55 -6.81
C TYR A 148 6.41 4.22 -7.13
N LEU A 149 7.35 5.15 -6.91
CA LEU A 149 8.78 4.90 -7.12
C LEU A 149 9.30 3.82 -6.17
N ALA A 150 8.83 3.75 -4.93
CA ALA A 150 9.15 2.66 -4.01
C ALA A 150 8.86 1.27 -4.62
N HIS A 151 7.81 1.17 -5.42
CA HIS A 151 7.42 -0.07 -6.08
C HIS A 151 8.12 -0.29 -7.41
N PHE A 152 8.43 0.78 -8.14
CA PHE A 152 9.22 0.72 -9.36
C PHE A 152 10.66 0.26 -9.09
N GLU A 153 11.26 0.78 -8.01
CA GLU A 153 12.65 0.51 -7.64
C GLU A 153 12.82 -0.74 -6.76
N GLY A 154 11.77 -1.16 -6.05
CA GLY A 154 11.81 -2.28 -5.11
C GLY A 154 10.90 -3.44 -5.50
N THR A 155 9.59 -3.31 -5.33
CA THR A 155 8.61 -4.40 -5.52
C THR A 155 8.65 -4.99 -6.93
N GLY A 156 8.73 -4.15 -7.95
CA GLY A 156 8.78 -4.58 -9.35
C GLY A 156 10.01 -5.44 -9.66
N PRO A 157 11.23 -5.00 -9.36
CA PRO A 157 12.45 -5.80 -9.49
C PRO A 157 12.37 -7.12 -8.74
N GLU A 158 11.93 -7.11 -7.47
CA GLU A 158 11.79 -8.34 -6.68
C GLU A 158 10.82 -9.35 -7.32
N ILE A 159 9.66 -8.90 -7.81
CA ILE A 159 8.71 -9.76 -8.50
C ILE A 159 9.34 -10.35 -9.76
N TRP A 160 10.04 -9.57 -10.55
CA TRP A 160 10.69 -10.02 -11.77
C TRP A 160 11.73 -11.10 -11.49
N GLU A 161 12.59 -10.88 -10.50
CA GLU A 161 13.63 -11.84 -10.11
C GLU A 161 13.04 -13.12 -9.52
N GLN A 162 12.11 -12.98 -8.56
CA GLN A 162 11.49 -14.12 -7.87
C GLN A 162 10.64 -14.98 -8.81
N SER A 163 10.08 -14.40 -9.86
CA SER A 163 9.39 -15.15 -10.92
C SER A 163 10.32 -15.65 -12.02
N SER A 164 11.63 -15.43 -11.90
CA SER A 164 12.64 -15.74 -12.94
C SER A 164 12.28 -15.13 -14.31
N GLY A 165 11.63 -13.97 -14.31
CA GLY A 165 11.18 -13.29 -15.52
C GLY A 165 10.04 -13.99 -16.26
N LYS A 166 9.42 -15.02 -15.66
CA LYS A 166 8.35 -15.83 -16.30
C LYS A 166 6.94 -15.33 -16.01
N ILE A 167 6.80 -14.24 -15.27
CA ILE A 167 5.50 -13.64 -14.97
C ILE A 167 4.76 -13.25 -16.25
N THR A 168 3.49 -13.63 -16.35
CA THR A 168 2.60 -13.31 -17.47
C THR A 168 1.51 -12.31 -17.09
N HIS A 169 1.05 -12.35 -15.84
CA HIS A 169 -0.01 -11.49 -15.30
C HIS A 169 0.40 -10.93 -13.94
N PHE A 170 0.16 -9.66 -13.72
CA PHE A 170 0.30 -9.01 -12.42
C PHE A 170 -1.06 -8.46 -11.98
N ILE A 171 -1.52 -8.92 -10.83
CA ILE A 171 -2.82 -8.55 -10.26
C ILE A 171 -2.59 -7.71 -9.01
N SER A 172 -3.20 -6.54 -8.93
CA SER A 172 -3.05 -5.62 -7.80
C SER A 172 -4.32 -4.86 -7.48
N ALA A 173 -4.75 -4.95 -6.24
CA ALA A 173 -5.82 -4.14 -5.69
C ALA A 173 -5.43 -2.65 -5.66
N MET A 174 -6.38 -1.79 -5.96
CA MET A 174 -6.16 -0.35 -6.15
C MET A 174 -6.68 0.48 -4.96
N GLY A 175 -5.75 0.94 -4.12
CA GLY A 175 -6.00 1.99 -3.11
C GLY A 175 -5.46 3.34 -3.60
N THR A 176 -4.28 3.75 -3.12
CA THR A 176 -3.56 4.93 -3.66
C THR A 176 -3.10 4.73 -5.10
N THR A 177 -3.12 3.50 -5.57
CA THR A 177 -2.58 3.04 -6.87
C THR A 177 -1.05 3.03 -6.97
N GLY A 178 -0.33 3.28 -5.87
CA GLY A 178 1.14 3.30 -5.88
C GLY A 178 1.76 1.98 -6.32
N THR A 179 1.27 0.86 -5.77
CA THR A 179 1.79 -0.47 -6.10
C THR A 179 1.61 -0.79 -7.58
N ILE A 180 0.39 -0.70 -8.10
CA ILE A 180 0.12 -1.02 -9.51
C ILE A 180 0.83 -0.07 -10.46
N THR A 181 0.96 1.21 -10.08
CA THR A 181 1.68 2.20 -10.88
C THR A 181 3.16 1.87 -10.99
N GLY A 182 3.83 1.65 -9.89
CA GLY A 182 5.27 1.36 -9.88
C GLY A 182 5.59 0.01 -10.52
N VAL A 183 4.88 -1.05 -10.11
CA VAL A 183 5.13 -2.41 -10.63
C VAL A 183 4.78 -2.51 -12.11
N SER A 184 3.65 -1.94 -12.56
CA SER A 184 3.28 -2.00 -13.99
C SER A 184 4.34 -1.36 -14.88
N ARG A 185 4.86 -0.21 -14.48
CA ARG A 185 5.92 0.48 -15.22
C ARG A 185 7.18 -0.36 -15.31
N TYR A 186 7.59 -0.96 -14.20
CA TYR A 186 8.78 -1.82 -14.16
C TYR A 186 8.59 -3.08 -15.02
N LEU A 187 7.53 -3.82 -14.82
CA LEU A 187 7.28 -5.06 -15.54
C LEU A 187 7.10 -4.83 -17.05
N LYS A 188 6.37 -3.79 -17.44
CA LYS A 188 6.21 -3.43 -18.87
C LYS A 188 7.52 -2.97 -19.51
N SER A 189 8.47 -2.44 -18.74
CA SER A 189 9.83 -2.13 -19.24
C SER A 189 10.63 -3.40 -19.53
N LYS A 190 10.35 -4.50 -18.84
CA LYS A 190 10.99 -5.79 -19.06
C LYS A 190 10.33 -6.61 -20.18
N ASN A 191 9.01 -6.66 -20.16
CA ASN A 191 8.23 -7.37 -21.16
C ASN A 191 6.84 -6.71 -21.33
N LYS A 192 6.60 -6.11 -22.50
CA LYS A 192 5.35 -5.41 -22.81
C LYS A 192 4.12 -6.33 -22.85
N ASN A 193 4.31 -7.64 -23.01
CA ASN A 193 3.22 -8.62 -23.09
C ASN A 193 2.65 -8.99 -21.72
N ILE A 194 3.31 -8.66 -20.62
CA ILE A 194 2.79 -8.91 -19.27
C ILE A 194 1.49 -8.15 -19.10
N LYS A 195 0.42 -8.85 -18.72
CA LYS A 195 -0.89 -8.26 -18.45
C LYS A 195 -0.93 -7.68 -17.03
N ILE A 196 -1.36 -6.44 -16.93
CA ILE A 196 -1.51 -5.71 -15.67
C ILE A 196 -2.99 -5.55 -15.37
N ILE A 197 -3.43 -6.12 -14.26
CA ILE A 197 -4.84 -6.17 -13.90
C ILE A 197 -5.04 -5.47 -12.57
N GLY A 198 -5.83 -4.40 -12.60
CA GLY A 198 -6.28 -3.70 -11.41
C GLY A 198 -7.49 -4.41 -10.80
N VAL A 199 -7.56 -4.47 -9.47
CA VAL A 199 -8.72 -4.98 -8.75
C VAL A 199 -9.32 -3.86 -7.93
N GLN A 200 -10.64 -3.68 -8.02
CA GLN A 200 -11.38 -2.67 -7.26
C GLN A 200 -12.69 -3.27 -6.72
N PRO A 201 -13.25 -2.71 -5.63
CA PRO A 201 -14.56 -3.13 -5.17
C PRO A 201 -15.62 -2.88 -6.24
N GLU A 202 -16.58 -3.79 -6.39
CA GLU A 202 -17.79 -3.47 -7.19
C GLU A 202 -18.56 -2.30 -6.56
N ASP A 203 -19.45 -1.71 -7.33
CA ASP A 203 -20.25 -0.59 -6.84
C ASP A 203 -21.08 -0.99 -5.61
N GLY A 204 -21.02 -0.18 -4.55
CA GLY A 204 -21.64 -0.47 -3.26
C GLY A 204 -20.83 -1.36 -2.31
N SER A 205 -19.79 -2.05 -2.76
CA SER A 205 -18.89 -2.83 -1.90
C SER A 205 -17.85 -1.96 -1.19
N ARG A 206 -17.50 -2.32 0.05
CA ARG A 206 -16.45 -1.66 0.84
C ARG A 206 -15.40 -2.66 1.27
N ILE A 207 -14.22 -2.58 0.70
CA ILE A 207 -13.07 -3.41 1.07
C ILE A 207 -12.00 -2.50 1.67
N PRO A 208 -11.58 -2.71 2.94
CA PRO A 208 -10.57 -1.88 3.58
C PRO A 208 -9.26 -1.84 2.76
N GLY A 209 -8.71 -0.63 2.59
CA GLY A 209 -7.44 -0.40 1.92
C GLY A 209 -7.51 -0.23 0.40
N ILE A 210 -8.65 -0.50 -0.22
CA ILE A 210 -8.86 -0.29 -1.66
C ILE A 210 -10.15 0.49 -1.95
N ARG A 211 -10.24 1.07 -3.12
CA ARG A 211 -11.39 1.91 -3.53
C ARG A 211 -11.73 1.72 -4.99
N ARG A 212 -13.02 1.87 -5.29
CA ARG A 212 -13.48 2.23 -6.62
C ARG A 212 -13.41 3.75 -6.75
N TRP A 213 -12.49 4.24 -7.55
CA TRP A 213 -12.35 5.67 -7.79
C TRP A 213 -13.37 6.16 -8.81
N LYS A 214 -14.05 7.25 -8.49
CA LYS A 214 -14.92 7.95 -9.46
C LYS A 214 -14.03 8.59 -10.53
N LYS A 215 -14.52 8.62 -11.78
CA LYS A 215 -13.82 9.28 -12.89
C LYS A 215 -13.55 10.75 -12.54
N GLY A 216 -12.30 11.16 -12.68
CA GLY A 216 -11.84 12.51 -12.35
C GLY A 216 -11.38 12.73 -10.91
N TYR A 217 -11.58 11.73 -10.02
CA TYR A 217 -11.14 11.77 -8.62
C TYR A 217 -10.01 10.79 -8.32
N GLU A 218 -9.49 10.15 -9.35
CA GLU A 218 -8.40 9.19 -9.20
C GLU A 218 -7.14 9.86 -8.66
N PRO A 219 -6.32 9.14 -7.88
CA PRO A 219 -5.02 9.65 -7.45
C PRO A 219 -4.17 10.13 -8.63
N ILE A 220 -3.47 11.24 -8.46
CA ILE A 220 -2.63 11.82 -9.52
C ILE A 220 -1.61 10.81 -10.02
N ILE A 221 -1.03 10.03 -9.12
CA ILE A 221 -0.03 9.01 -9.45
C ILE A 221 -0.57 7.92 -10.39
N ARG A 222 -1.88 7.64 -10.38
CA ARG A 222 -2.51 6.66 -11.26
C ARG A 222 -2.33 6.98 -12.75
N LYS A 223 -2.20 8.26 -13.12
CA LYS A 223 -1.94 8.67 -14.51
C LYS A 223 -0.66 8.07 -15.10
N LYS A 224 0.24 7.61 -14.24
CA LYS A 224 1.49 6.96 -14.62
C LYS A 224 1.37 5.43 -14.74
N ALA A 225 0.28 4.83 -14.26
CA ALA A 225 0.06 3.38 -14.31
C ALA A 225 -0.19 2.90 -15.75
N ILE A 226 0.30 1.69 -16.04
CA ILE A 226 0.04 1.00 -17.32
C ILE A 226 -0.83 -0.20 -17.00
N ILE A 227 -2.15 -0.02 -17.05
CA ILE A 227 -3.15 -1.02 -16.66
C ILE A 227 -3.82 -1.53 -17.93
N ASP A 228 -3.83 -2.85 -18.13
CA ASP A 228 -4.48 -3.46 -19.30
C ASP A 228 -5.97 -3.71 -19.05
N ASP A 229 -6.34 -4.07 -17.81
CA ASP A 229 -7.74 -4.32 -17.44
C ASP A 229 -8.00 -4.02 -15.96
N ILE A 230 -9.27 -3.78 -15.62
CA ILE A 230 -9.72 -3.55 -14.23
C ILE A 230 -10.91 -4.47 -13.96
N ILE A 231 -10.80 -5.28 -12.92
CA ILE A 231 -11.82 -6.25 -12.55
C ILE A 231 -12.45 -5.86 -11.21
N ASP A 232 -13.75 -5.86 -11.19
CA ASP A 232 -14.55 -5.62 -9.99
C ASP A 232 -14.65 -6.88 -9.14
N ILE A 233 -14.66 -6.73 -7.82
CA ILE A 233 -14.84 -7.82 -6.88
C ILE A 233 -15.88 -7.47 -5.82
N LYS A 234 -16.73 -8.44 -5.49
CA LYS A 234 -17.65 -8.33 -4.34
C LYS A 234 -16.89 -8.45 -3.03
N GLN A 235 -17.28 -7.64 -2.05
CA GLN A 235 -16.73 -7.72 -0.69
C GLN A 235 -16.82 -9.15 -0.14
N GLU A 236 -17.99 -9.79 -0.32
CA GLU A 236 -18.27 -11.14 0.17
C GLU A 236 -17.29 -12.18 -0.40
N ASP A 237 -16.94 -12.10 -1.70
CA ASP A 237 -16.03 -13.03 -2.35
C ASP A 237 -14.59 -12.85 -1.84
N ALA A 238 -14.19 -11.61 -1.60
CA ALA A 238 -12.89 -11.30 -0.99
C ALA A 238 -12.81 -11.81 0.46
N GLU A 239 -13.85 -11.62 1.26
CA GLU A 239 -13.93 -12.10 2.65
C GLU A 239 -13.95 -13.64 2.73
N LYS A 240 -14.73 -14.31 1.90
CA LYS A 240 -14.74 -15.79 1.80
C LYS A 240 -13.35 -16.31 1.42
N THR A 241 -12.69 -15.67 0.48
CA THR A 241 -11.34 -16.04 0.05
C THR A 241 -10.33 -15.83 1.17
N SER A 242 -10.40 -14.74 1.93
CA SER A 242 -9.55 -14.48 3.10
C SER A 242 -9.68 -15.60 4.15
N ASN A 243 -10.93 -15.97 4.48
CA ASN A 243 -11.20 -17.04 5.42
C ASN A 243 -10.68 -18.40 4.93
N LYS A 244 -10.86 -18.71 3.63
CA LYS A 244 -10.38 -19.95 3.02
C LYS A 244 -8.85 -20.02 3.05
N LEU A 245 -8.16 -18.94 2.68
CA LEU A 245 -6.70 -18.86 2.73
C LEU A 245 -6.14 -19.11 4.13
N ALA A 246 -6.77 -18.54 5.15
CA ALA A 246 -6.35 -18.76 6.53
C ALA A 246 -6.54 -20.22 6.96
N ARG A 247 -7.69 -20.82 6.70
CA ARG A 247 -8.05 -22.17 7.17
C ARG A 247 -7.34 -23.29 6.41
N GLU A 248 -7.17 -23.13 5.10
CA GLU A 248 -6.66 -24.20 4.24
C GLU A 248 -5.18 -24.05 3.90
N ASN A 249 -4.67 -22.81 3.86
CA ASN A 249 -3.30 -22.54 3.42
C ASN A 249 -2.42 -21.90 4.52
N GLY A 250 -2.98 -21.60 5.69
CA GLY A 250 -2.25 -20.93 6.77
C GLY A 250 -1.86 -19.49 6.44
N ILE A 251 -2.56 -18.85 5.48
CA ILE A 251 -2.27 -17.47 5.04
C ILE A 251 -3.31 -16.54 5.65
N PHE A 252 -2.92 -15.83 6.71
CA PHE A 252 -3.74 -14.81 7.32
C PHE A 252 -3.42 -13.45 6.68
N CYS A 253 -4.29 -12.96 5.81
CA CYS A 253 -4.09 -11.72 5.08
C CYS A 253 -5.32 -10.81 5.12
N GLY A 254 -5.11 -9.53 4.81
CA GLY A 254 -6.22 -8.58 4.68
C GLY A 254 -7.16 -8.93 3.52
N VAL A 255 -8.41 -8.46 3.62
CA VAL A 255 -9.45 -8.70 2.59
C VAL A 255 -9.03 -8.20 1.21
N SER A 256 -8.30 -7.08 1.14
CA SER A 256 -7.75 -6.56 -0.13
C SER A 256 -6.70 -7.47 -0.77
N ALA A 257 -5.90 -8.16 0.03
CA ALA A 257 -4.94 -9.16 -0.47
C ALA A 257 -5.69 -10.41 -0.97
N ALA A 258 -6.70 -10.86 -0.23
CA ALA A 258 -7.56 -11.98 -0.65
C ALA A 258 -8.30 -11.67 -1.95
N ALA A 259 -8.69 -10.41 -2.19
CA ALA A 259 -9.27 -9.97 -3.45
C ALA A 259 -8.33 -10.24 -4.64
N ASN A 260 -7.03 -9.97 -4.48
CA ASN A 260 -6.04 -10.28 -5.52
C ASN A 260 -5.97 -11.78 -5.80
N ILE A 261 -5.97 -12.61 -4.78
CA ILE A 261 -5.92 -14.08 -4.93
C ILE A 261 -7.20 -14.61 -5.57
N HIS A 262 -8.37 -14.09 -5.20
CA HIS A 262 -9.63 -14.46 -5.82
C HIS A 262 -9.61 -14.22 -7.32
N ILE A 263 -9.26 -13.01 -7.74
CA ILE A 263 -9.16 -12.66 -9.17
C ILE A 263 -8.07 -13.47 -9.87
N SER A 264 -6.93 -13.71 -9.22
CA SER A 264 -5.86 -14.53 -9.78
C SER A 264 -6.32 -15.96 -10.07
N ARG A 265 -7.14 -16.56 -9.20
CA ARG A 265 -7.73 -17.89 -9.42
C ARG A 265 -8.65 -17.91 -10.62
N ILE A 266 -9.50 -16.89 -10.78
CA ILE A 266 -10.40 -16.76 -11.94
C ILE A 266 -9.60 -16.68 -13.25
N ILE A 267 -8.54 -15.87 -13.28
CA ILE A 267 -7.71 -15.70 -14.48
C ILE A 267 -6.90 -16.96 -14.80
N ALA A 268 -6.53 -17.75 -13.78
CA ALA A 268 -5.74 -18.97 -13.92
C ALA A 268 -6.56 -20.17 -14.45
N MET A 269 -7.88 -20.13 -14.43
CA MET A 269 -8.79 -21.16 -14.96
C MET A 269 -8.82 -21.14 -16.48
#